data_5d1a4a136dedb3fcf3bbf3ec0a2ec829
#
_entry.id   5d1a4a136dedb3fcf3bbf3ec0a2ec829
#
_cell.length_a   1.000
_cell.length_b   1.000
_cell.length_c   1.000
_cell.angle_alpha   90.00
_cell.angle_beta   90.00
_cell.angle_gamma   90.00
#
_symmetry.space_group_name_H-M   'P 1'
#
loop_
_entity.id
_entity.type
_entity.pdbx_description
1 polymer ?
#
loop_
_entity_poly.entity_id
_entity_poly.type
_entity_poly.pdbx_seq_one_letter_code
_entity_poly.pdbx_strand_id
1 'polypeptide(L)'
;MNCKKVFIIGALISSIYFLPNVSYSNSVHSMHGNFYIAGKYMPGVPHFGVFSAEEEKENTTRVFGLKENWDGSAISTKSPDNIFIFQNYLFKYQSNKFLGFAGAIGYSVGRPRIEFEVSYETFDVKNPGDNYANDAHRYYALSRCDYGECDDMSGAKDKFVFLINEGLLDISFMTNVCYDITAEKMPFSPYICAGIGADLIHMFETTSSKISYQGKLGLAYPISAESSVSFGIYFHKIVNDKFKNIPAMVPIDSKIIGPQFTTVTLNVCHFGLELGGRFNF
;
A
#
# COMPACT_ATOMS: atom_id res chain seq x y z
N MET A 1 8.91 11.48 4.90
CA MET A 1 10.20 10.70 4.83
C MET A 1 10.09 9.80 3.60
N ASN A 2 11.10 9.73 2.73
CA ASN A 2 10.99 8.97 1.49
C ASN A 2 11.12 7.46 1.80
N CYS A 3 10.25 6.60 1.27
CA CYS A 3 10.28 5.13 1.47
C CYS A 3 11.65 4.50 1.23
N LYS A 4 12.40 5.01 0.23
CA LYS A 4 13.78 4.55 -0.02
C LYS A 4 14.72 4.79 1.16
N LYS A 5 14.56 5.91 1.89
CA LYS A 5 15.39 6.22 3.07
C LYS A 5 15.06 5.33 4.27
N VAL A 6 13.79 4.99 4.46
CA VAL A 6 13.38 4.07 5.54
C VAL A 6 13.97 2.68 5.33
N PHE A 7 13.93 2.19 4.09
CA PHE A 7 14.51 0.88 3.75
C PHE A 7 16.03 0.85 3.92
N ILE A 8 16.75 1.90 3.48
CA ILE A 8 18.21 2.00 3.63
C ILE A 8 18.61 2.02 5.11
N ILE A 9 17.88 2.74 5.96
CA ILE A 9 18.14 2.76 7.40
C ILE A 9 17.90 1.37 8.01
N GLY A 10 16.81 0.71 7.65
CA GLY A 10 16.52 -0.67 8.09
C GLY A 10 17.58 -1.67 7.64
N ALA A 11 18.03 -1.60 6.39
CA ALA A 11 19.08 -2.45 5.83
C ALA A 11 20.46 -2.17 6.47
N LEU A 12 20.78 -0.92 6.76
CA LEU A 12 22.02 -0.53 7.46
C LEU A 12 22.03 -1.04 8.91
N ILE A 13 20.93 -0.93 9.63
CA ILE A 13 20.82 -1.45 11.00
C ILE A 13 20.96 -2.96 11.00
N SER A 14 20.38 -3.67 10.01
CA SER A 14 20.52 -5.13 9.90
C SER A 14 21.94 -5.56 9.55
N SER A 15 22.67 -4.80 8.72
CA SER A 15 24.04 -5.16 8.33
C SER A 15 25.08 -5.00 9.44
N ILE A 16 24.84 -4.13 10.43
CA ILE A 16 25.75 -3.95 11.58
C ILE A 16 25.75 -5.17 12.51
N TYR A 17 24.69 -5.97 12.56
CA TYR A 17 24.60 -7.18 13.38
C TYR A 17 25.00 -8.47 12.68
N PHE A 18 25.33 -8.42 11.39
CA PHE A 18 25.81 -9.57 10.61
C PHE A 18 27.34 -9.71 10.62
N LEU A 19 28.07 -9.07 11.53
CA LEU A 19 29.50 -9.38 11.74
C LEU A 19 29.62 -10.75 12.40
N PRO A 20 30.34 -11.70 11.79
CA PRO A 20 30.37 -13.08 12.26
C PRO A 20 31.31 -13.23 13.45
N ASN A 21 30.77 -13.10 14.65
CA ASN A 21 31.34 -13.76 15.83
C ASN A 21 30.52 -15.00 16.13
N VAL A 22 30.40 -15.90 15.17
CA VAL A 22 29.83 -17.23 15.40
C VAL A 22 30.94 -18.12 15.87
N SER A 23 31.09 -18.24 17.18
CA SER A 23 31.76 -19.40 17.76
C SER A 23 30.92 -20.64 17.41
N TYR A 24 31.40 -21.43 16.45
CA TYR A 24 30.85 -22.75 16.17
C TYR A 24 31.09 -23.65 17.40
N SER A 25 30.08 -23.77 18.25
CA SER A 25 29.97 -24.88 19.16
C SER A 25 29.43 -26.07 18.38
N ASN A 26 30.27 -27.06 18.11
CA ASN A 26 29.89 -28.36 17.54
C ASN A 26 29.08 -29.17 18.57
N SER A 27 27.82 -28.86 18.75
CA SER A 27 26.84 -29.80 19.27
C SER A 27 25.94 -30.22 18.14
N VAL A 28 26.12 -31.43 17.64
CA VAL A 28 25.18 -32.12 16.75
C VAL A 28 23.93 -32.42 17.58
N HIS A 29 23.12 -31.43 17.88
CA HIS A 29 21.75 -31.65 18.27
C HIS A 29 20.96 -31.92 16.99
N SER A 30 20.24 -33.05 16.98
CA SER A 30 19.27 -33.35 15.94
C SER A 30 18.33 -32.14 15.75
N MET A 31 18.53 -31.37 14.67
CA MET A 31 17.67 -30.25 14.33
C MET A 31 16.31 -30.80 13.90
N HIS A 32 15.42 -31.02 14.86
CA HIS A 32 14.02 -31.27 14.56
C HIS A 32 13.40 -29.94 14.16
N GLY A 33 12.97 -29.82 12.92
CA GLY A 33 12.22 -28.67 12.47
C GLY A 33 10.76 -28.77 12.91
N ASN A 34 10.15 -27.67 13.26
CA ASN A 34 8.76 -27.56 13.68
C ASN A 34 7.94 -26.75 12.70
N PHE A 35 6.79 -27.26 12.30
CA PHE A 35 5.79 -26.47 11.60
C PHE A 35 5.05 -25.56 12.59
N TYR A 36 4.57 -24.45 12.09
CA TYR A 36 3.74 -23.56 12.88
C TYR A 36 2.71 -22.83 12.03
N ILE A 37 1.67 -22.35 12.68
CA ILE A 37 0.72 -21.39 12.14
C ILE A 37 0.79 -20.11 12.96
N ALA A 38 0.50 -18.97 12.34
CA ALA A 38 0.43 -17.68 13.01
C ALA A 38 -0.76 -16.87 12.52
N GLY A 39 -1.38 -16.13 13.44
CA GLY A 39 -2.35 -15.10 13.16
C GLY A 39 -1.83 -13.76 13.66
N LYS A 40 -1.99 -12.69 12.88
CA LYS A 40 -1.40 -11.39 13.17
C LYS A 40 -2.42 -10.27 12.92
N TYR A 41 -2.41 -9.28 13.80
CA TYR A 41 -3.05 -8.00 13.59
C TYR A 41 -1.97 -6.99 13.18
N MET A 42 -2.17 -6.32 12.03
CA MET A 42 -1.13 -5.53 11.36
C MET A 42 -1.68 -4.16 10.93
N PRO A 43 -2.00 -3.24 11.87
CA PRO A 43 -2.46 -1.92 11.51
C PRO A 43 -1.35 -1.13 10.80
N GLY A 44 -1.57 -0.83 9.51
CA GLY A 44 -0.64 -0.10 8.66
C GLY A 44 -0.91 1.39 8.61
N VAL A 45 0.13 2.19 8.43
CA VAL A 45 0.08 3.63 8.14
C VAL A 45 0.56 3.84 6.70
N PRO A 46 -0.30 4.36 5.80
CA PRO A 46 0.08 4.59 4.43
C PRO A 46 1.13 5.71 4.33
N HIS A 47 2.17 5.45 3.54
CA HIS A 47 3.18 6.43 3.17
C HIS A 47 3.32 6.44 1.65
N PHE A 48 2.19 6.72 0.99
CA PHE A 48 2.13 6.72 -0.47
C PHE A 48 2.82 7.95 -1.04
N GLY A 49 3.41 7.78 -2.22
CA GLY A 49 4.05 8.87 -2.94
C GLY A 49 3.07 9.84 -3.58
N VAL A 50 3.61 10.76 -4.35
CA VAL A 50 2.81 11.71 -5.12
C VAL A 50 1.99 10.93 -6.14
N PHE A 51 0.68 11.18 -6.15
CA PHE A 51 -0.24 10.66 -7.15
C PHE A 51 -0.09 11.48 -8.44
N SER A 52 -0.05 10.78 -9.57
CA SER A 52 -0.27 11.38 -10.89
C SER A 52 -1.08 10.44 -11.76
N ALA A 53 -1.80 11.01 -12.72
CA ALA A 53 -2.59 10.25 -13.67
C ALA A 53 -2.49 10.91 -15.05
N GLU A 54 -2.47 10.09 -16.09
CA GLU A 54 -2.45 10.51 -17.48
C GLU A 54 -3.31 9.57 -18.32
N GLU A 55 -3.98 10.09 -19.33
CA GLU A 55 -4.73 9.29 -20.28
C GLU A 55 -3.77 8.48 -21.16
N GLU A 56 -4.16 7.27 -21.57
CA GLU A 56 -3.30 6.41 -22.39
C GLU A 56 -3.27 6.81 -23.87
N LYS A 57 -4.32 7.46 -24.36
CA LYS A 57 -4.50 7.81 -25.77
C LYS A 57 -4.41 9.30 -26.06
N GLU A 58 -4.72 10.13 -25.06
CA GLU A 58 -4.78 11.57 -25.19
C GLU A 58 -3.77 12.23 -24.24
N ASN A 59 -3.35 13.43 -24.55
CA ASN A 59 -2.45 14.18 -23.69
C ASN A 59 -3.21 14.79 -22.51
N THR A 60 -2.83 14.42 -21.29
CA THR A 60 -3.33 15.04 -20.06
C THR A 60 -2.44 16.22 -19.69
N THR A 61 -2.98 17.44 -19.80
CA THR A 61 -2.23 18.66 -19.49
C THR A 61 -2.28 19.00 -18.01
N ARG A 62 -3.40 18.67 -17.35
CA ARG A 62 -3.63 18.99 -15.94
C ARG A 62 -4.54 18.00 -15.26
N VAL A 63 -4.45 18.00 -13.94
CA VAL A 63 -5.30 17.17 -13.08
C VAL A 63 -5.87 18.02 -11.96
N PHE A 64 -7.18 17.95 -11.76
CA PHE A 64 -7.94 18.76 -10.83
C PHE A 64 -8.73 17.89 -9.85
N GLY A 65 -8.80 18.29 -8.59
CA GLY A 65 -9.80 17.78 -7.65
C GLY A 65 -11.18 18.40 -7.93
N LEU A 66 -12.25 17.72 -7.55
CA LEU A 66 -13.61 18.23 -7.64
C LEU A 66 -14.09 18.72 -6.26
N LYS A 67 -14.92 19.77 -6.24
CA LYS A 67 -15.59 20.26 -5.03
C LYS A 67 -16.90 19.54 -4.72
N GLU A 68 -17.53 18.97 -5.75
CA GLU A 68 -18.78 18.22 -5.66
C GLU A 68 -18.60 16.84 -6.29
N ASN A 69 -19.44 15.89 -5.87
CA ASN A 69 -19.48 14.58 -6.53
C ASN A 69 -19.90 14.77 -7.98
N TRP A 70 -19.24 14.05 -8.86
CA TRP A 70 -19.66 14.04 -10.25
C TRP A 70 -20.77 12.99 -10.46
N ASP A 71 -21.89 13.44 -10.98
CA ASP A 71 -23.10 12.62 -11.21
C ASP A 71 -23.26 12.18 -12.68
N GLY A 72 -22.24 12.41 -13.50
CA GLY A 72 -22.31 12.15 -14.95
C GLY A 72 -22.91 13.30 -15.76
N SER A 73 -23.45 14.35 -15.13
CA SER A 73 -24.02 15.49 -15.83
C SER A 73 -22.95 16.32 -16.55
N ALA A 74 -23.38 17.07 -17.55
CA ALA A 74 -22.49 17.98 -18.27
C ALA A 74 -21.97 19.08 -17.33
N ILE A 75 -20.65 19.26 -17.32
CA ILE A 75 -19.96 20.34 -16.58
C ILE A 75 -20.39 21.73 -17.08
N SER A 76 -21.02 21.79 -18.27
CA SER A 76 -21.32 23.01 -19.05
C SER A 76 -22.26 24.01 -18.37
N THR A 77 -22.88 23.70 -17.24
CA THR A 77 -23.88 24.58 -16.60
C THR A 77 -23.36 25.35 -15.39
N LYS A 78 -22.16 25.02 -14.89
CA LYS A 78 -21.58 25.67 -13.73
C LYS A 78 -20.24 26.34 -14.08
N SER A 79 -19.92 27.45 -13.41
CA SER A 79 -18.59 28.06 -13.55
C SER A 79 -17.48 27.10 -13.07
N PRO A 80 -16.31 27.06 -13.75
CA PRO A 80 -15.17 26.21 -13.38
C PRO A 80 -14.79 26.32 -11.92
N ASP A 81 -14.78 27.54 -11.37
CA ASP A 81 -14.45 27.85 -9.97
C ASP A 81 -15.37 27.17 -8.95
N ASN A 82 -16.58 26.79 -9.37
CA ASN A 82 -17.54 26.12 -8.50
C ASN A 82 -17.39 24.58 -8.50
N ILE A 83 -16.75 24.02 -9.52
CA ILE A 83 -16.65 22.55 -9.73
C ILE A 83 -15.25 22.06 -9.37
N PHE A 84 -14.22 22.78 -9.80
CA PHE A 84 -12.84 22.36 -9.66
C PHE A 84 -12.13 23.04 -8.50
N ILE A 85 -11.19 22.33 -7.92
CA ILE A 85 -10.15 22.88 -7.07
C ILE A 85 -8.91 23.03 -7.95
N PHE A 86 -8.61 24.26 -8.36
CA PHE A 86 -7.50 24.57 -9.27
C PHE A 86 -6.10 24.41 -8.66
N GLN A 87 -5.97 23.84 -7.48
CA GLN A 87 -4.68 23.54 -6.91
C GLN A 87 -4.33 22.07 -7.18
N ASN A 88 -3.05 21.79 -7.34
CA ASN A 88 -2.52 20.43 -7.46
C ASN A 88 -3.04 19.56 -6.32
N TYR A 89 -4.21 18.97 -6.53
CA TYR A 89 -4.84 18.11 -5.55
C TYR A 89 -4.12 16.76 -5.55
N LEU A 90 -3.60 16.41 -4.40
CA LEU A 90 -2.96 15.12 -4.20
C LEU A 90 -3.82 14.29 -3.24
N PHE A 91 -4.22 13.11 -3.65
CA PHE A 91 -4.87 12.17 -2.75
C PHE A 91 -3.97 11.91 -1.54
N LYS A 92 -4.55 12.05 -0.36
CA LYS A 92 -3.95 11.59 0.89
C LYS A 92 -4.72 10.38 1.36
N TYR A 93 -4.01 9.38 1.81
CA TYR A 93 -4.61 8.17 2.33
C TYR A 93 -4.51 8.15 3.85
N GLN A 94 -5.46 7.46 4.47
CA GLN A 94 -5.48 7.19 5.90
C GLN A 94 -5.65 5.69 6.14
N SER A 95 -5.10 5.20 7.23
CA SER A 95 -5.27 3.80 7.62
C SER A 95 -6.69 3.53 8.08
N ASN A 96 -7.23 2.39 7.69
CA ASN A 96 -8.37 1.82 8.38
C ASN A 96 -7.84 1.05 9.60
N LYS A 97 -7.98 1.63 10.80
CA LYS A 97 -7.40 1.11 12.04
C LYS A 97 -7.92 -0.27 12.45
N PHE A 98 -9.02 -0.72 11.86
CA PHE A 98 -9.63 -2.01 12.20
C PHE A 98 -9.36 -3.12 11.17
N LEU A 99 -8.76 -2.80 10.04
CA LEU A 99 -8.56 -3.71 8.91
C LEU A 99 -7.08 -3.80 8.54
N GLY A 100 -6.39 -4.69 9.21
CA GLY A 100 -5.02 -5.09 8.91
C GLY A 100 -4.76 -6.41 9.59
N PHE A 101 -4.84 -7.52 8.84
CA PHE A 101 -4.69 -8.87 9.37
C PHE A 101 -3.80 -9.71 8.47
N ALA A 102 -3.08 -10.65 9.08
CA ALA A 102 -2.36 -11.66 8.33
C ALA A 102 -2.50 -13.03 8.96
N GLY A 103 -2.47 -14.05 8.10
CA GLY A 103 -2.30 -15.44 8.47
C GLY A 103 -1.01 -15.98 7.89
N ALA A 104 -0.30 -16.83 8.62
CA ALA A 104 0.94 -17.40 8.13
C ALA A 104 1.07 -18.87 8.51
N ILE A 105 1.73 -19.62 7.64
CA ILE A 105 2.25 -20.95 7.91
C ILE A 105 3.76 -20.94 7.75
N GLY A 106 4.48 -21.65 8.60
CA GLY A 106 5.94 -21.60 8.53
C GLY A 106 6.57 -22.88 9.05
N TYR A 107 7.88 -22.95 8.79
CA TYR A 107 8.74 -24.02 9.23
C TYR A 107 10.00 -23.44 9.83
N SER A 108 10.32 -23.83 11.06
CA SER A 108 11.52 -23.38 11.78
C SER A 108 12.52 -24.51 11.97
N VAL A 109 13.79 -24.21 11.76
CA VAL A 109 14.91 -25.14 12.02
C VAL A 109 15.86 -24.44 13.00
N GLY A 110 15.59 -24.57 14.28
CA GLY A 110 16.31 -23.83 15.31
C GLY A 110 15.97 -22.33 15.25
N ARG A 111 16.97 -21.48 14.93
CA ARG A 111 16.82 -20.02 14.85
C ARG A 111 16.25 -19.52 13.53
N PRO A 112 16.69 -20.03 12.35
CA PRO A 112 16.10 -19.64 11.07
C PRO A 112 14.72 -20.27 10.88
N ARG A 113 13.81 -19.52 10.20
CA ARG A 113 12.50 -19.99 9.81
C ARG A 113 12.10 -19.41 8.45
N ILE A 114 11.31 -20.16 7.72
CA ILE A 114 10.66 -19.72 6.49
C ILE A 114 9.16 -19.65 6.77
N GLU A 115 8.53 -18.57 6.32
CA GLU A 115 7.13 -18.28 6.57
C GLU A 115 6.44 -17.87 5.25
N PHE A 116 5.34 -18.51 4.91
CA PHE A 116 4.42 -18.03 3.90
C PHE A 116 3.27 -17.29 4.59
N GLU A 117 3.07 -16.04 4.23
CA GLU A 117 2.12 -15.13 4.85
C GLU A 117 1.16 -14.58 3.80
N VAL A 118 -0.11 -14.51 4.15
CA VAL A 118 -1.14 -13.79 3.42
C VAL A 118 -1.65 -12.69 4.30
N SER A 119 -1.61 -11.45 3.82
CA SER A 119 -2.11 -10.28 4.54
C SER A 119 -3.20 -9.55 3.77
N TYR A 120 -4.02 -8.81 4.52
CA TYR A 120 -5.12 -8.00 4.04
C TYR A 120 -5.06 -6.64 4.73
N GLU A 121 -4.91 -5.57 3.94
CA GLU A 121 -4.88 -4.20 4.43
C GLU A 121 -5.73 -3.27 3.56
N THR A 122 -6.34 -2.24 4.17
CA THR A 122 -7.12 -1.24 3.45
C THR A 122 -6.72 0.16 3.87
N PHE A 123 -6.72 1.06 2.91
CA PHE A 123 -6.41 2.47 3.09
C PHE A 123 -7.46 3.33 2.42
N ASP A 124 -8.16 4.16 3.19
CA ASP A 124 -9.18 5.06 2.68
C ASP A 124 -8.57 6.37 2.18
N VAL A 125 -9.24 7.02 1.24
CA VAL A 125 -8.89 8.40 0.86
C VAL A 125 -9.28 9.33 2.00
N LYS A 126 -8.32 10.11 2.47
CA LYS A 126 -8.54 11.07 3.54
C LYS A 126 -9.29 12.29 3.03
N ASN A 127 -10.42 12.60 3.64
CA ASN A 127 -11.11 13.87 3.40
C ASN A 127 -10.24 15.04 3.89
N PRO A 128 -9.85 15.99 3.01
CA PRO A 128 -9.00 17.12 3.41
C PRO A 128 -9.72 18.25 4.16
N GLY A 129 -11.06 18.23 4.24
CA GLY A 129 -11.85 19.20 5.02
C GLY A 129 -13.01 19.84 4.24
N ASP A 130 -13.52 20.98 4.71
CA ASP A 130 -14.82 21.59 4.38
C ASP A 130 -14.99 22.13 2.94
N ASN A 131 -13.96 22.06 2.12
CA ASN A 131 -14.03 22.54 0.72
C ASN A 131 -14.68 21.52 -0.24
N TYR A 132 -15.06 20.35 0.25
CA TYR A 132 -15.60 19.26 -0.54
C TYR A 132 -17.01 18.91 -0.08
N ALA A 133 -17.97 18.88 -1.00
CA ALA A 133 -19.30 18.38 -0.73
C ALA A 133 -19.31 16.85 -0.79
N ASN A 134 -19.89 16.20 0.20
CA ASN A 134 -20.01 14.75 0.29
C ASN A 134 -18.65 14.03 0.07
N ASP A 135 -18.57 13.14 -0.93
CA ASP A 135 -17.40 12.36 -1.28
C ASP A 135 -16.54 12.97 -2.40
N ALA A 136 -16.73 14.26 -2.71
CA ALA A 136 -16.03 14.94 -3.81
C ALA A 136 -14.49 14.83 -3.73
N HIS A 137 -13.92 14.69 -2.54
CA HIS A 137 -12.49 14.49 -2.32
C HIS A 137 -11.94 13.18 -2.94
N ARG A 138 -12.82 12.28 -3.36
CA ARG A 138 -12.47 11.03 -4.07
C ARG A 138 -12.43 11.19 -5.59
N TYR A 139 -12.93 12.32 -6.12
CA TYR A 139 -13.05 12.55 -7.55
C TYR A 139 -11.89 13.40 -8.08
N TYR A 140 -11.48 13.07 -9.29
CA TYR A 140 -10.35 13.69 -9.94
C TYR A 140 -10.63 13.85 -11.44
N ALA A 141 -10.39 15.04 -11.98
CA ALA A 141 -10.56 15.32 -13.40
C ALA A 141 -9.21 15.45 -14.10
N LEU A 142 -9.05 14.77 -15.23
CA LEU A 142 -7.92 14.91 -16.14
C LEU A 142 -8.32 15.80 -17.30
N SER A 143 -7.60 16.90 -17.50
CA SER A 143 -7.85 17.88 -18.55
C SER A 143 -7.00 17.64 -19.77
N ARG A 144 -7.60 17.75 -20.95
CA ARG A 144 -6.95 17.71 -22.26
C ARG A 144 -6.55 19.10 -22.79
N CYS A 145 -6.91 20.17 -22.06
CA CYS A 145 -6.68 21.53 -22.52
C CYS A 145 -5.60 22.27 -21.71
N ASP A 146 -4.89 23.19 -22.39
CA ASP A 146 -3.89 24.07 -21.82
C ASP A 146 -4.51 25.22 -21.00
N TYR A 147 -3.65 26.03 -20.36
CA TYR A 147 -4.05 27.18 -19.57
C TYR A 147 -4.71 28.24 -20.45
N GLY A 148 -5.92 28.68 -20.10
CA GLY A 148 -6.70 29.66 -20.84
C GLY A 148 -7.70 29.09 -21.87
N GLU A 149 -7.48 27.88 -22.35
CA GLU A 149 -8.40 27.24 -23.30
C GLU A 149 -9.61 26.57 -22.64
N CYS A 150 -9.52 26.26 -21.35
CA CYS A 150 -10.60 25.70 -20.55
C CYS A 150 -11.41 26.76 -19.79
N ASP A 151 -11.09 28.03 -19.91
CA ASP A 151 -11.79 29.10 -19.19
C ASP A 151 -13.19 29.33 -19.75
N ASP A 152 -13.41 28.98 -21.05
CA ASP A 152 -14.73 28.91 -21.65
C ASP A 152 -15.25 27.46 -21.58
N MET A 153 -16.17 27.22 -20.63
CA MET A 153 -16.79 25.91 -20.40
C MET A 153 -17.82 25.51 -21.49
N SER A 154 -18.07 26.33 -22.51
CA SER A 154 -18.86 25.93 -23.66
C SER A 154 -18.12 24.84 -24.43
N GLY A 155 -18.52 23.58 -24.27
CA GLY A 155 -17.84 22.41 -24.85
C GLY A 155 -16.83 21.69 -23.95
N ALA A 156 -16.70 22.09 -22.69
CA ALA A 156 -15.78 21.49 -21.71
C ALA A 156 -16.00 19.99 -21.50
N LYS A 157 -17.23 19.47 -21.73
CA LYS A 157 -17.55 18.05 -21.61
C LYS A 157 -16.70 17.13 -22.49
N ASP A 158 -16.12 17.64 -23.56
CA ASP A 158 -15.25 16.90 -24.48
C ASP A 158 -13.76 17.00 -24.09
N LYS A 159 -13.45 17.78 -23.06
CA LYS A 159 -12.08 18.13 -22.66
C LYS A 159 -11.63 17.50 -21.34
N PHE A 160 -12.49 16.73 -20.70
CA PHE A 160 -12.20 16.11 -19.42
C PHE A 160 -12.63 14.65 -19.37
N VAL A 161 -11.82 13.86 -18.68
CA VAL A 161 -12.21 12.54 -18.17
C VAL A 161 -12.03 12.52 -16.65
N PHE A 162 -12.72 11.60 -15.97
CA PHE A 162 -12.80 11.59 -14.52
C PHE A 162 -12.36 10.25 -13.96
N LEU A 163 -11.72 10.31 -12.79
CA LEU A 163 -11.39 9.15 -11.97
C LEU A 163 -12.08 9.27 -10.62
N ILE A 164 -12.54 8.15 -10.09
CA ILE A 164 -12.97 8.03 -8.70
C ILE A 164 -11.99 7.14 -7.95
N ASN A 165 -11.50 7.62 -6.80
CA ASN A 165 -10.62 6.87 -5.93
C ASN A 165 -11.38 6.47 -4.65
N GLU A 166 -11.78 5.22 -4.55
CA GLU A 166 -12.47 4.69 -3.38
C GLU A 166 -11.53 4.23 -2.26
N GLY A 167 -10.24 4.41 -2.45
CA GLY A 167 -9.19 3.93 -1.55
C GLY A 167 -8.33 2.85 -2.20
N LEU A 168 -7.58 2.15 -1.40
CA LEU A 168 -6.69 1.07 -1.82
C LEU A 168 -6.88 -0.13 -0.91
N LEU A 169 -7.14 -1.28 -1.52
CA LEU A 169 -7.12 -2.59 -0.89
C LEU A 169 -5.84 -3.31 -1.34
N ASP A 170 -5.10 -3.86 -0.39
CA ASP A 170 -3.90 -4.65 -0.59
C ASP A 170 -4.08 -6.06 -0.02
N ILE A 171 -3.97 -7.07 -0.88
CA ILE A 171 -3.88 -8.47 -0.49
C ILE A 171 -2.51 -8.97 -0.89
N SER A 172 -1.65 -9.22 0.09
CA SER A 172 -0.26 -9.62 -0.14
C SER A 172 -0.05 -11.11 0.09
N PHE A 173 0.75 -11.73 -0.76
CA PHE A 173 1.23 -13.10 -0.66
C PHE A 173 2.75 -13.07 -0.53
N MET A 174 3.27 -13.27 0.68
CA MET A 174 4.68 -13.04 0.99
C MET A 174 5.37 -14.33 1.42
N THR A 175 6.59 -14.53 0.94
CA THR A 175 7.52 -15.53 1.47
C THR A 175 8.57 -14.79 2.29
N ASN A 176 8.62 -15.06 3.58
CA ASN A 176 9.53 -14.43 4.53
C ASN A 176 10.61 -15.42 4.97
N VAL A 177 11.84 -14.94 5.05
CA VAL A 177 12.92 -15.59 5.77
C VAL A 177 13.14 -14.79 7.05
N CYS A 178 13.04 -15.47 8.17
CA CYS A 178 13.17 -14.88 9.49
C CYS A 178 14.30 -15.53 10.28
N TYR A 179 14.85 -14.78 11.23
CA TYR A 179 15.85 -15.25 12.15
C TYR A 179 15.50 -14.81 13.57
N ASP A 180 15.34 -15.79 14.48
CA ASP A 180 15.03 -15.57 15.88
C ASP A 180 16.35 -15.50 16.69
N ILE A 181 16.57 -14.41 17.41
CA ILE A 181 17.76 -14.15 18.20
C ILE A 181 17.47 -14.62 19.63
N THR A 182 18.05 -15.76 20.03
CA THR A 182 17.89 -16.29 21.38
C THR A 182 19.11 -15.94 22.23
N ALA A 183 18.89 -15.36 23.39
CA ALA A 183 19.92 -15.14 24.39
C ALA A 183 19.52 -15.81 25.72
N GLU A 184 20.45 -16.54 26.35
CA GLU A 184 20.21 -17.41 27.52
C GLU A 184 19.58 -16.72 28.75
N LYS A 185 19.61 -15.37 28.80
CA LYS A 185 19.11 -14.60 29.95
C LYS A 185 17.87 -13.75 29.64
N MET A 186 17.37 -13.77 28.39
CA MET A 186 16.21 -12.96 28.01
C MET A 186 14.93 -13.81 27.92
N PRO A 187 13.84 -13.37 28.55
CA PRO A 187 12.57 -14.10 28.49
C PRO A 187 11.86 -13.90 27.12
N PHE A 188 12.40 -13.11 26.23
CA PHE A 188 11.88 -12.82 24.90
C PHE A 188 12.96 -13.03 23.84
N SER A 189 12.54 -13.34 22.63
CA SER A 189 13.42 -13.56 21.48
C SER A 189 13.18 -12.44 20.45
N PRO A 190 14.12 -11.53 20.25
CA PRO A 190 14.10 -10.62 19.12
C PRO A 190 14.10 -11.40 17.80
N TYR A 191 13.40 -10.89 16.80
CA TYR A 191 13.44 -11.49 15.45
C TYR A 191 13.55 -10.42 14.38
N ILE A 192 14.11 -10.84 13.25
CA ILE A 192 14.16 -10.06 12.02
C ILE A 192 13.64 -10.93 10.87
N CYS A 193 12.85 -10.36 9.99
CA CYS A 193 12.40 -11.00 8.76
C CYS A 193 12.62 -10.11 7.55
N ALA A 194 12.91 -10.74 6.42
CA ALA A 194 12.86 -10.15 5.10
C ALA A 194 12.04 -11.04 4.19
N GLY A 195 11.20 -10.43 3.37
CA GLY A 195 10.29 -11.16 2.48
C GLY A 195 10.17 -10.52 1.12
N ILE A 196 9.82 -11.37 0.15
CA ILE A 196 9.42 -10.99 -1.20
C ILE A 196 8.11 -11.69 -1.54
N GLY A 197 7.32 -11.08 -2.42
CA GLY A 197 6.04 -11.63 -2.79
C GLY A 197 5.34 -10.88 -3.89
N ALA A 198 4.04 -11.11 -3.96
CA ALA A 198 3.15 -10.46 -4.91
C ALA A 198 1.90 -9.95 -4.20
N ASP A 199 1.48 -8.76 -4.59
CA ASP A 199 0.28 -8.11 -4.07
C ASP A 199 -0.80 -8.02 -5.15
N LEU A 200 -2.03 -8.20 -4.74
CA LEU A 200 -3.22 -7.85 -5.50
C LEU A 200 -3.72 -6.51 -4.97
N ILE A 201 -3.45 -5.46 -5.74
CA ILE A 201 -3.87 -4.10 -5.42
C ILE A 201 -5.17 -3.80 -6.14
N HIS A 202 -6.21 -3.53 -5.36
CA HIS A 202 -7.47 -3.03 -5.89
C HIS A 202 -7.60 -1.54 -5.59
N MET A 203 -7.67 -0.74 -6.66
CA MET A 203 -7.92 0.71 -6.61
C MET A 203 -8.49 1.19 -7.92
N PHE A 204 -9.23 2.30 -7.94
CA PHE A 204 -9.90 2.84 -9.13
C PHE A 204 -10.69 1.77 -9.89
N GLU A 205 -11.48 0.97 -9.17
CA GLU A 205 -12.31 -0.12 -9.71
C GLU A 205 -11.52 -1.21 -10.49
N THR A 206 -10.18 -1.23 -10.36
CA THR A 206 -9.31 -2.16 -11.09
C THR A 206 -8.39 -2.90 -10.14
N THR A 207 -8.16 -4.18 -10.40
CA THR A 207 -7.21 -5.01 -9.66
C THR A 207 -5.93 -5.20 -10.47
N SER A 208 -4.80 -4.91 -9.87
CA SER A 208 -3.46 -5.09 -10.47
C SER A 208 -2.59 -5.99 -9.62
N SER A 209 -1.90 -6.94 -10.24
CA SER A 209 -0.88 -7.74 -9.56
C SER A 209 0.47 -7.03 -9.61
N LYS A 210 1.17 -6.97 -8.46
CA LYS A 210 2.44 -6.27 -8.29
C LYS A 210 3.43 -7.11 -7.50
N ILE A 211 4.71 -6.99 -7.82
CA ILE A 211 5.78 -7.56 -6.98
C ILE A 211 6.00 -6.61 -5.79
N SER A 212 6.22 -7.20 -4.62
CA SER A 212 6.47 -6.48 -3.39
C SER A 212 7.60 -7.08 -2.56
N TYR A 213 8.04 -6.31 -1.58
CA TYR A 213 8.98 -6.76 -0.56
C TYR A 213 8.62 -6.17 0.79
N GLN A 214 8.98 -6.89 1.85
CA GLN A 214 8.73 -6.46 3.22
C GLN A 214 9.93 -6.73 4.13
N GLY A 215 9.97 -6.00 5.23
CA GLY A 215 10.90 -6.21 6.33
C GLY A 215 10.17 -6.12 7.66
N LYS A 216 10.54 -6.98 8.62
CA LYS A 216 9.94 -7.00 9.95
C LYS A 216 11.00 -7.07 11.01
N LEU A 217 10.73 -6.39 12.12
CA LEU A 217 11.54 -6.45 13.36
C LEU A 217 10.58 -6.57 14.54
N GLY A 218 10.87 -7.46 15.47
CA GLY A 218 10.00 -7.63 16.61
C GLY A 218 10.59 -8.46 17.74
N LEU A 219 9.75 -8.69 18.72
CA LEU A 219 10.03 -9.50 19.91
C LEU A 219 8.98 -10.60 20.00
N ALA A 220 9.39 -11.83 20.21
CA ALA A 220 8.52 -12.95 20.49
C ALA A 220 8.67 -13.36 21.95
N TYR A 221 7.55 -13.58 22.64
CA TYR A 221 7.50 -14.04 24.02
C TYR A 221 6.82 -15.41 24.08
N PRO A 222 7.51 -16.48 24.53
CA PRO A 222 6.92 -17.80 24.69
C PRO A 222 5.93 -17.79 25.85
N ILE A 223 4.70 -18.23 25.59
CA ILE A 223 3.67 -18.43 26.62
C ILE A 223 3.69 -19.88 27.10
N SER A 224 3.92 -20.81 26.19
CA SER A 224 4.07 -22.25 26.45
C SER A 224 5.15 -22.85 25.54
N ALA A 225 5.37 -24.16 25.65
CA ALA A 225 6.29 -24.87 24.75
C ALA A 225 5.87 -24.78 23.29
N GLU A 226 4.57 -24.68 23.02
CA GLU A 226 3.98 -24.67 21.67
C GLU A 226 3.51 -23.28 21.23
N SER A 227 3.27 -22.35 22.17
CA SER A 227 2.63 -21.06 21.86
C SER A 227 3.51 -19.87 22.22
N SER A 228 3.52 -18.86 21.35
CA SER A 228 4.18 -17.59 21.61
C SER A 228 3.33 -16.42 21.10
N VAL A 229 3.48 -15.26 21.72
CA VAL A 229 2.99 -13.98 21.23
C VAL A 229 4.13 -13.16 20.67
N SER A 230 3.87 -12.32 19.69
CA SER A 230 4.85 -11.43 19.10
C SER A 230 4.33 -10.01 19.02
N PHE A 231 5.23 -9.06 19.17
CA PHE A 231 5.01 -7.65 18.92
C PHE A 231 6.16 -7.12 18.08
N GLY A 232 5.84 -6.39 17.01
CA GLY A 232 6.85 -5.90 16.07
C GLY A 232 6.40 -4.70 15.27
N ILE A 233 7.30 -4.30 14.41
CA ILE A 233 7.07 -3.31 13.35
C ILE A 233 7.33 -3.97 12.01
N TYR A 234 6.61 -3.54 11.01
CA TYR A 234 6.84 -3.98 9.64
C TYR A 234 6.88 -2.80 8.68
N PHE A 235 7.51 -3.04 7.57
CA PHE A 235 7.57 -2.18 6.39
C PHE A 235 7.24 -3.01 5.17
N HIS A 236 6.35 -2.52 4.32
CA HIS A 236 5.92 -3.17 3.09
C HIS A 236 5.98 -2.19 1.92
N LYS A 237 6.41 -2.65 0.75
CA LYS A 237 6.53 -1.80 -0.43
C LYS A 237 6.34 -2.56 -1.72
N ILE A 238 5.58 -1.94 -2.64
CA ILE A 238 5.40 -2.37 -4.02
C ILE A 238 6.54 -1.85 -4.89
N VAL A 239 7.06 -2.69 -5.79
CA VAL A 239 8.21 -2.36 -6.63
C VAL A 239 7.85 -1.40 -7.76
N ASN A 240 6.72 -1.62 -8.44
CA ASN A 240 6.28 -0.85 -9.60
C ASN A 240 5.11 0.07 -9.22
N ASP A 241 5.28 1.37 -9.44
CA ASP A 241 4.35 2.43 -9.09
C ASP A 241 3.32 2.77 -10.19
N LYS A 242 3.40 2.15 -11.40
CA LYS A 242 2.49 2.43 -12.51
C LYS A 242 1.36 1.41 -12.59
N PHE A 243 0.13 1.90 -12.60
CA PHE A 243 -1.11 1.14 -12.75
C PHE A 243 -1.78 1.54 -14.06
N LYS A 244 -1.86 0.61 -15.00
CA LYS A 244 -2.37 0.83 -16.35
C LYS A 244 -3.79 0.30 -16.52
N ASN A 245 -4.44 0.72 -17.63
CA ASN A 245 -5.80 0.29 -17.97
C ASN A 245 -6.83 0.64 -16.89
N ILE A 246 -6.64 1.75 -16.18
CA ILE A 246 -7.62 2.27 -15.24
C ILE A 246 -8.76 2.90 -16.01
N PRO A 247 -10.02 2.43 -15.88
CA PRO A 247 -11.14 3.01 -16.60
C PRO A 247 -11.41 4.44 -16.13
N ALA A 248 -11.60 5.34 -17.08
CA ALA A 248 -11.98 6.71 -16.81
C ALA A 248 -13.43 6.96 -17.23
N MET A 249 -14.15 7.69 -16.40
CA MET A 249 -15.51 8.13 -16.68
C MET A 249 -15.51 9.32 -17.64
N VAL A 250 -16.46 9.36 -18.54
CA VAL A 250 -16.67 10.49 -19.47
C VAL A 250 -17.99 11.19 -19.17
N PRO A 251 -18.08 12.53 -19.37
CA PRO A 251 -19.34 13.25 -19.19
C PRO A 251 -20.43 12.73 -20.12
N ILE A 252 -21.67 12.78 -19.65
CA ILE A 252 -22.86 12.50 -20.48
C ILE A 252 -22.91 13.52 -21.63
N ASP A 253 -23.31 13.07 -22.81
CA ASP A 253 -23.34 13.86 -24.05
C ASP A 253 -21.96 14.41 -24.52
N SER A 254 -20.86 13.83 -24.00
CA SER A 254 -19.54 14.09 -24.54
C SER A 254 -19.39 13.48 -25.96
N LYS A 255 -18.58 14.13 -26.78
CA LYS A 255 -18.16 13.57 -28.09
C LYS A 255 -17.04 12.55 -27.96
N ILE A 256 -16.56 12.30 -26.75
CA ILE A 256 -15.55 11.28 -26.47
C ILE A 256 -16.18 9.90 -26.74
N ILE A 257 -15.69 9.22 -27.76
CA ILE A 257 -16.23 7.93 -28.18
C ILE A 257 -15.40 6.78 -27.63
N GLY A 258 -16.09 5.76 -27.09
CA GLY A 258 -15.51 4.53 -26.60
C GLY A 258 -14.89 4.63 -25.20
N PRO A 259 -14.42 3.50 -24.66
CA PRO A 259 -13.84 3.46 -23.33
C PRO A 259 -12.54 4.24 -23.26
N GLN A 260 -12.41 5.05 -22.22
CA GLN A 260 -11.20 5.80 -21.93
C GLN A 260 -10.43 5.09 -20.80
N PHE A 261 -9.12 5.00 -20.97
CA PHE A 261 -8.22 4.39 -19.99
C PHE A 261 -7.11 5.36 -19.60
N THR A 262 -6.70 5.24 -18.36
CA THR A 262 -5.64 6.07 -17.77
C THR A 262 -4.55 5.20 -17.17
N THR A 263 -3.35 5.75 -17.12
CA THR A 263 -2.25 5.24 -16.33
C THR A 263 -2.11 6.08 -15.06
N VAL A 264 -2.29 5.46 -13.92
CA VAL A 264 -2.07 6.06 -12.61
C VAL A 264 -0.67 5.72 -12.14
N THR A 265 0.08 6.72 -11.65
CA THR A 265 1.37 6.51 -10.99
C THR A 265 1.23 6.83 -9.51
N LEU A 266 1.42 5.81 -8.67
CA LEU A 266 1.34 5.92 -7.22
C LEU A 266 2.37 5.00 -6.55
N ASN A 267 3.32 5.58 -5.84
CA ASN A 267 4.29 4.79 -5.07
C ASN A 267 3.62 4.30 -3.78
N VAL A 268 3.28 3.02 -3.72
CA VAL A 268 2.61 2.41 -2.59
C VAL A 268 3.63 1.82 -1.63
N CYS A 269 3.67 2.35 -0.42
CA CYS A 269 4.40 1.75 0.68
C CYS A 269 3.70 2.09 2.01
N HIS A 270 3.76 1.16 2.93
CA HIS A 270 3.20 1.34 4.26
C HIS A 270 4.10 0.71 5.32
N PHE A 271 3.93 1.16 6.54
CA PHE A 271 4.61 0.60 7.69
C PHE A 271 3.63 0.59 8.86
N GLY A 272 3.83 -0.32 9.79
CA GLY A 272 2.89 -0.45 10.88
C GLY A 272 3.43 -1.27 12.03
N LEU A 273 2.50 -1.57 12.93
CA LEU A 273 2.73 -2.47 14.06
C LEU A 273 2.25 -3.88 13.67
N GLU A 274 2.90 -4.89 14.23
CA GLU A 274 2.49 -6.29 14.15
C GLU A 274 2.27 -6.80 15.57
N LEU A 275 1.07 -7.34 15.84
CA LEU A 275 0.76 -8.08 17.06
C LEU A 275 0.28 -9.46 16.64
N GLY A 276 0.99 -10.52 17.03
CA GLY A 276 0.73 -11.87 16.55
C GLY A 276 0.72 -12.94 17.62
N GLY A 277 0.07 -14.06 17.27
CA GLY A 277 0.16 -15.32 17.98
C GLY A 277 0.69 -16.40 17.05
N ARG A 278 1.59 -17.25 17.54
CA ARG A 278 2.17 -18.40 16.84
C ARG A 278 1.96 -19.67 17.64
N PHE A 279 1.58 -20.74 16.95
CA PHE A 279 1.43 -22.08 17.51
C PHE A 279 2.28 -23.07 16.70
N ASN A 280 3.16 -23.80 17.39
CA ASN A 280 4.08 -24.80 16.84
C ASN A 280 3.50 -26.22 17.04
N PHE A 281 3.78 -27.10 16.09
CA PHE A 281 3.35 -28.51 16.11
C PHE A 281 4.55 -29.44 16.27
#